data_65c59fabfb2b5361e4c8f6e343dcea82
#
_entry.id   65c59fabfb2b5361e4c8f6e343dcea82
#
_cell.length_a   1.000
_cell.length_b   1.000
_cell.length_c   1.000
_cell.angle_alpha   90.00
_cell.angle_beta   90.00
_cell.angle_gamma   90.00
#
_symmetry.space_group_name_H-M   'P 1'
#
loop_
_entity.id
_entity.type
_entity.pdbx_description
1 polymer ?
#
loop_
_entity_poly.entity_id
_entity_poly.type
_entity_poly.pdbx_seq_one_letter_code
_entity_poly.pdbx_strand_id
1 'polypeptide(L)'
;MYAAASLGAMPGCRKTGTPAEEWGGFKFAMCNESMGELSWAEQCRIVSEAGYKGIEIAAFTLVKEGVREIDADARRQMVSVMKDNGIECAGLHWLLAPPPEGLHFTTSDAAVRGKTVAYLDELIDFCGDLGGPHMIFGSPKQRNTVGISIEEAKKYFAEGLAQVADHAQARGVKILVEALGERLTDVVNTLAEALELAERVGHPAVKIMFDFSNTADETEAYDVLLKKYRKHIHHVHVQEMDGRHLGTGTAVKDYVKAFQTLKDVEYDKWVSVEVFDFSPGGKVIAEESMRILRQIEDKLV
;
A
#
# COMPACT_ATOMS: atom_id res chain seq x y z
N MET A 1 46.60 62.50 24.20
CA MET A 1 45.57 61.75 24.96
C MET A 1 44.84 60.87 23.95
N TYR A 2 45.16 59.63 23.94
CA TYR A 2 44.48 58.65 23.07
C TYR A 2 43.46 57.87 23.90
N ALA A 3 42.21 57.91 23.47
CA ALA A 3 41.16 57.14 24.10
C ALA A 3 41.10 55.74 23.43
N ALA A 4 41.20 54.68 24.22
CA ALA A 4 41.08 53.32 23.80
C ALA A 4 39.53 52.90 23.73
N ALA A 5 39.08 52.45 22.57
CA ALA A 5 37.75 51.91 22.40
C ALA A 5 37.76 50.41 22.75
N SER A 6 36.94 50.01 23.71
CA SER A 6 36.71 48.61 24.09
C SER A 6 35.76 47.95 23.12
N LEU A 7 36.21 46.87 22.47
CA LEU A 7 35.34 45.95 21.68
C LEU A 7 34.53 45.07 22.63
N GLY A 8 33.24 45.31 22.67
CA GLY A 8 32.29 44.43 23.33
C GLY A 8 32.07 43.13 22.54
N ALA A 9 32.27 41.98 23.19
CA ALA A 9 31.99 40.65 22.63
C ALA A 9 30.46 40.45 22.53
N MET A 10 29.97 40.12 21.32
CA MET A 10 28.57 39.71 21.11
C MET A 10 28.33 38.30 21.69
N PRO A 11 27.23 38.08 22.37
CA PRO A 11 26.88 36.73 22.84
C PRO A 11 26.50 35.85 21.65
N GLY A 12 27.19 34.71 21.49
CA GLY A 12 26.90 33.71 20.49
C GLY A 12 25.50 33.12 20.66
N CYS A 13 24.72 33.23 19.61
CA CYS A 13 23.39 32.61 19.51
C CYS A 13 23.57 31.07 19.49
N ARG A 14 23.39 30.43 20.64
CA ARG A 14 23.24 28.97 20.68
C ARG A 14 21.93 28.63 19.98
N LYS A 15 22.00 27.98 18.79
CA LYS A 15 20.87 27.28 18.20
C LYS A 15 20.49 26.15 19.15
N THR A 16 19.42 26.31 19.88
CA THR A 16 18.75 25.17 20.58
C THR A 16 18.14 24.31 19.50
N GLY A 17 18.85 23.22 19.16
CA GLY A 17 18.26 22.18 18.34
C GLY A 17 17.04 21.64 19.07
N THR A 18 15.88 21.66 18.42
CA THR A 18 14.73 20.86 18.83
C THR A 18 15.21 19.43 19.04
N PRO A 19 14.83 18.76 20.15
CA PRO A 19 15.11 17.33 20.29
C PRO A 19 14.56 16.62 19.04
N ALA A 20 15.35 15.75 18.45
CA ALA A 20 14.84 14.87 17.40
C ALA A 20 13.62 14.15 17.99
N GLU A 21 12.47 14.24 17.32
CA GLU A 21 11.30 13.46 17.72
C GLU A 21 11.72 11.99 17.76
N GLU A 22 11.44 11.35 18.89
CA GLU A 22 11.75 9.95 19.09
C GLU A 22 10.98 9.14 18.05
N TRP A 23 11.63 8.23 17.33
CA TRP A 23 10.99 7.45 16.27
C TRP A 23 9.83 6.62 16.84
N GLY A 24 8.62 6.90 16.39
CA GLY A 24 7.37 6.34 16.93
C GLY A 24 7.02 4.93 16.43
N GLY A 25 7.91 4.27 15.66
CA GLY A 25 7.63 2.99 15.01
C GLY A 25 6.96 3.15 13.64
N PHE A 26 6.71 2.02 12.98
CA PHE A 26 6.00 1.99 11.70
C PHE A 26 4.48 2.05 11.89
N LYS A 27 3.79 2.57 10.87
CA LYS A 27 2.33 2.50 10.77
C LYS A 27 1.93 1.16 10.18
N PHE A 28 1.65 0.17 11.02
CA PHE A 28 1.23 -1.15 10.57
C PHE A 28 -0.28 -1.20 10.30
N ALA A 29 -0.65 -1.83 9.18
CA ALA A 29 -2.01 -2.16 8.83
C ALA A 29 -2.16 -3.65 8.50
N MET A 30 -3.39 -4.13 8.50
CA MET A 30 -3.75 -5.50 8.15
C MET A 30 -4.70 -5.50 6.97
N CYS A 31 -4.40 -6.28 5.96
CA CYS A 31 -5.30 -6.56 4.84
C CYS A 31 -6.45 -7.47 5.29
N ASN A 32 -7.67 -7.18 4.86
CA ASN A 32 -8.86 -7.80 5.42
C ASN A 32 -9.34 -9.07 4.71
N GLU A 33 -8.71 -9.49 3.61
CA GLU A 33 -9.16 -10.63 2.81
C GLU A 33 -9.21 -11.95 3.60
N SER A 34 -8.32 -12.13 4.58
CA SER A 34 -8.31 -13.28 5.47
C SER A 34 -9.45 -13.28 6.51
N MET A 35 -10.24 -12.20 6.55
CA MET A 35 -11.34 -11.96 7.50
C MET A 35 -12.70 -11.78 6.79
N GLY A 36 -12.80 -12.08 5.51
CA GLY A 36 -14.00 -11.82 4.71
C GLY A 36 -15.28 -12.47 5.22
N GLU A 37 -15.20 -13.55 5.99
CA GLU A 37 -16.34 -14.22 6.63
C GLU A 37 -16.86 -13.49 7.90
N LEU A 38 -16.09 -12.51 8.41
CA LEU A 38 -16.42 -11.78 9.63
C LEU A 38 -17.16 -10.47 9.30
N SER A 39 -18.00 -10.02 10.23
CA SER A 39 -18.60 -8.69 10.13
C SER A 39 -17.53 -7.59 10.16
N TRP A 40 -17.83 -6.45 9.55
CA TRP A 40 -16.91 -5.29 9.56
C TRP A 40 -16.46 -4.89 10.95
N ALA A 41 -17.37 -4.89 11.94
CA ALA A 41 -17.04 -4.57 13.32
C ALA A 41 -16.07 -5.58 13.95
N GLU A 42 -16.22 -6.86 13.65
CA GLU A 42 -15.30 -7.91 14.13
C GLU A 42 -13.92 -7.80 13.48
N GLN A 43 -13.85 -7.52 12.16
CA GLN A 43 -12.60 -7.26 11.47
C GLN A 43 -11.84 -6.10 12.13
N CYS A 44 -12.50 -4.94 12.31
CA CYS A 44 -11.90 -3.76 12.95
C CYS A 44 -11.44 -4.05 14.38
N ARG A 45 -12.23 -4.79 15.16
CA ARG A 45 -11.87 -5.17 16.53
C ARG A 45 -10.63 -6.06 16.56
N ILE A 46 -10.55 -7.10 15.72
CA ILE A 46 -9.38 -7.99 15.64
C ILE A 46 -8.12 -7.21 15.25
N VAL A 47 -8.19 -6.35 14.25
CA VAL A 47 -7.09 -5.51 13.79
C VAL A 47 -6.58 -4.60 14.91
N SER A 48 -7.50 -3.95 15.62
CA SER A 48 -7.17 -3.08 16.77
C SER A 48 -6.56 -3.86 17.94
N GLU A 49 -7.19 -4.97 18.36
CA GLU A 49 -6.71 -5.81 19.46
C GLU A 49 -5.33 -6.42 19.19
N ALA A 50 -5.02 -6.76 17.94
CA ALA A 50 -3.68 -7.22 17.53
C ALA A 50 -2.63 -6.09 17.54
N GLY A 51 -3.04 -4.81 17.62
CA GLY A 51 -2.15 -3.66 17.76
C GLY A 51 -1.83 -2.91 16.47
N TYR A 52 -2.54 -3.21 15.37
CA TYR A 52 -2.44 -2.44 14.13
C TYR A 52 -3.08 -1.05 14.29
N LYS A 53 -2.66 -0.13 13.42
CA LYS A 53 -3.20 1.24 13.36
C LYS A 53 -4.12 1.45 12.17
N GLY A 54 -4.18 0.50 11.24
CA GLY A 54 -5.01 0.59 10.05
C GLY A 54 -5.49 -0.76 9.56
N ILE A 55 -6.55 -0.69 8.74
CA ILE A 55 -7.07 -1.82 7.97
C ILE A 55 -7.01 -1.45 6.49
N GLU A 56 -6.49 -2.37 5.67
CA GLU A 56 -6.47 -2.24 4.22
C GLU A 56 -7.53 -3.14 3.62
N ILE A 57 -8.29 -2.62 2.67
CA ILE A 57 -9.59 -3.20 2.32
C ILE A 57 -9.54 -3.82 0.93
N ALA A 58 -9.78 -5.13 0.85
CA ALA A 58 -10.16 -5.84 -0.37
C ALA A 58 -11.67 -5.70 -0.56
N ALA A 59 -12.11 -4.80 -1.41
CA ALA A 59 -13.53 -4.45 -1.56
C ALA A 59 -14.42 -5.64 -1.90
N PHE A 60 -13.91 -6.61 -2.67
CA PHE A 60 -14.65 -7.82 -3.07
C PHE A 60 -15.13 -8.65 -1.87
N THR A 61 -14.51 -8.53 -0.70
CA THR A 61 -14.93 -9.24 0.53
C THR A 61 -16.20 -8.66 1.17
N LEU A 62 -16.58 -7.45 0.76
CA LEU A 62 -17.67 -6.66 1.37
C LEU A 62 -18.92 -6.56 0.49
N VAL A 63 -18.84 -6.98 -0.78
CA VAL A 63 -19.89 -6.75 -1.77
C VAL A 63 -20.21 -8.04 -2.56
N LYS A 64 -21.36 -8.06 -3.23
CA LYS A 64 -21.78 -9.18 -4.11
C LYS A 64 -21.68 -8.83 -5.58
N GLU A 65 -21.84 -7.56 -5.94
CA GLU A 65 -21.83 -7.08 -7.32
C GLU A 65 -20.81 -5.94 -7.53
N GLY A 66 -20.55 -5.13 -6.51
CA GLY A 66 -19.57 -4.04 -6.55
C GLY A 66 -19.79 -2.99 -5.47
N VAL A 67 -18.84 -2.04 -5.33
CA VAL A 67 -18.81 -1.08 -4.21
C VAL A 67 -19.98 -0.09 -4.17
N ARG A 68 -20.78 0.00 -5.24
CA ARG A 68 -22.02 0.79 -5.22
C ARG A 68 -23.09 0.24 -4.28
N GLU A 69 -23.01 -1.04 -3.90
CA GLU A 69 -23.90 -1.63 -2.90
C GLU A 69 -23.72 -0.99 -1.51
N ILE A 70 -22.52 -0.46 -1.24
CA ILE A 70 -22.20 0.23 0.00
C ILE A 70 -22.53 1.71 -0.19
N ASP A 71 -23.75 2.08 0.21
CA ASP A 71 -24.21 3.46 0.10
C ASP A 71 -23.48 4.43 1.04
N ALA A 72 -23.77 5.73 0.91
CA ALA A 72 -23.08 6.76 1.68
C ALA A 72 -23.27 6.62 3.20
N ASP A 73 -24.44 6.12 3.66
CA ASP A 73 -24.69 5.89 5.08
C ASP A 73 -23.87 4.72 5.60
N ALA A 74 -23.82 3.62 4.86
CA ALA A 74 -23.01 2.45 5.18
C ALA A 74 -21.50 2.81 5.20
N ARG A 75 -21.01 3.62 4.24
CA ARG A 75 -19.61 4.11 4.26
C ARG A 75 -19.32 4.93 5.50
N ARG A 76 -20.21 5.83 5.90
CA ARG A 76 -20.07 6.59 7.16
C ARG A 76 -20.07 5.70 8.41
N GLN A 77 -20.89 4.63 8.42
CA GLN A 77 -20.88 3.65 9.51
C GLN A 77 -19.55 2.88 9.55
N MET A 78 -19.00 2.48 8.39
CA MET A 78 -17.69 1.84 8.33
C MET A 78 -16.59 2.72 8.92
N VAL A 79 -16.59 4.01 8.60
CA VAL A 79 -15.64 5.00 9.17
C VAL A 79 -15.83 5.13 10.69
N SER A 80 -17.09 5.19 11.17
CA SER A 80 -17.36 5.24 12.62
C SER A 80 -16.81 4.02 13.35
N VAL A 81 -17.03 2.82 12.80
CA VAL A 81 -16.52 1.57 13.40
C VAL A 81 -14.99 1.54 13.46
N MET A 82 -14.30 1.97 12.40
CA MET A 82 -12.84 2.10 12.42
C MET A 82 -12.39 3.06 13.53
N LYS A 83 -13.00 4.23 13.61
CA LYS A 83 -12.70 5.26 14.61
C LYS A 83 -12.93 4.77 16.04
N ASP A 84 -14.04 4.07 16.28
CA ASP A 84 -14.39 3.52 17.60
C ASP A 84 -13.37 2.45 18.06
N ASN A 85 -12.71 1.78 17.11
CA ASN A 85 -11.62 0.84 17.36
C ASN A 85 -10.22 1.49 17.33
N GLY A 86 -10.10 2.81 17.11
CA GLY A 86 -8.82 3.53 17.07
C GLY A 86 -7.93 3.15 15.89
N ILE A 87 -8.52 2.75 14.77
CA ILE A 87 -7.83 2.40 13.52
C ILE A 87 -8.32 3.30 12.36
N GLU A 88 -7.53 3.35 11.29
CA GLU A 88 -7.79 4.14 10.08
C GLU A 88 -7.88 3.21 8.84
N CYS A 89 -8.47 3.72 7.76
CA CYS A 89 -8.36 3.07 6.45
C CYS A 89 -6.94 3.28 5.91
N ALA A 90 -6.18 2.21 5.75
CA ALA A 90 -4.84 2.26 5.16
C ALA A 90 -4.87 2.35 3.64
N GLY A 91 -5.96 1.94 3.01
CA GLY A 91 -6.14 1.94 1.56
C GLY A 91 -7.02 0.80 1.07
N LEU A 92 -7.04 0.62 -0.25
CA LEU A 92 -7.66 -0.53 -0.90
C LEU A 92 -6.62 -1.37 -1.63
N HIS A 93 -6.84 -2.67 -1.73
CA HIS A 93 -6.04 -3.60 -2.54
C HIS A 93 -6.94 -4.61 -3.27
N TRP A 94 -6.38 -5.46 -4.13
CA TRP A 94 -7.12 -6.43 -4.96
C TRP A 94 -8.26 -5.80 -5.76
N LEU A 95 -8.01 -4.62 -6.33
CA LEU A 95 -9.02 -3.71 -6.87
C LEU A 95 -9.98 -4.34 -7.87
N LEU A 96 -9.50 -5.23 -8.72
CA LEU A 96 -10.29 -5.83 -9.81
C LEU A 96 -10.60 -7.31 -9.58
N ALA A 97 -10.34 -7.83 -8.38
CA ALA A 97 -10.81 -9.17 -7.99
C ALA A 97 -12.34 -9.19 -7.99
N PRO A 98 -12.97 -10.23 -8.59
CA PRO A 98 -14.42 -10.31 -8.63
C PRO A 98 -15.05 -10.50 -7.25
N PRO A 99 -16.28 -9.99 -6.98
CA PRO A 99 -17.06 -9.18 -7.91
C PRO A 99 -16.58 -7.74 -8.07
N PRO A 100 -16.90 -7.03 -9.19
CA PRO A 100 -17.70 -7.47 -10.33
C PRO A 100 -16.93 -8.33 -11.32
N GLU A 101 -17.63 -9.19 -12.02
CA GLU A 101 -17.08 -10.04 -13.06
C GLU A 101 -16.81 -9.30 -14.36
N GLY A 102 -15.90 -9.86 -15.18
CA GLY A 102 -15.64 -9.40 -16.54
C GLY A 102 -14.88 -8.08 -16.63
N LEU A 103 -14.09 -7.75 -15.62
CA LEU A 103 -13.14 -6.64 -15.65
C LEU A 103 -11.81 -7.09 -16.25
N HIS A 104 -11.21 -6.25 -17.08
CA HIS A 104 -9.86 -6.46 -17.59
C HIS A 104 -9.28 -5.14 -18.09
N PHE A 105 -8.13 -4.73 -17.57
CA PHE A 105 -7.59 -3.41 -17.80
C PHE A 105 -6.76 -3.28 -19.08
N THR A 106 -6.15 -4.38 -19.52
CA THR A 106 -5.20 -4.41 -20.65
C THR A 106 -5.71 -5.19 -21.87
N THR A 107 -6.96 -5.66 -21.88
CA THR A 107 -7.55 -6.36 -23.04
C THR A 107 -7.65 -5.46 -24.28
N SER A 108 -7.68 -6.05 -25.49
CA SER A 108 -7.97 -5.34 -26.73
C SER A 108 -9.43 -4.86 -26.84
N ASP A 109 -10.35 -5.45 -26.06
CA ASP A 109 -11.76 -5.04 -26.02
C ASP A 109 -11.93 -3.70 -25.30
N ALA A 110 -12.21 -2.66 -26.06
CA ALA A 110 -12.38 -1.30 -25.54
C ALA A 110 -13.60 -1.14 -24.61
N ALA A 111 -14.66 -1.94 -24.81
CA ALA A 111 -15.84 -1.88 -23.95
C ALA A 111 -15.52 -2.46 -22.56
N VAL A 112 -14.76 -3.57 -22.49
CA VAL A 112 -14.29 -4.16 -21.23
C VAL A 112 -13.33 -3.20 -20.52
N ARG A 113 -12.38 -2.57 -21.23
CA ARG A 113 -11.51 -1.56 -20.62
C ARG A 113 -12.32 -0.39 -20.06
N GLY A 114 -13.28 0.13 -20.82
CA GLY A 114 -14.16 1.22 -20.37
C GLY A 114 -14.97 0.87 -19.12
N LYS A 115 -15.52 -0.35 -19.04
CA LYS A 115 -16.19 -0.87 -17.86
C LYS A 115 -15.23 -0.94 -16.66
N THR A 116 -14.01 -1.38 -16.89
CA THR A 116 -12.99 -1.52 -15.83
C THR A 116 -12.53 -0.17 -15.29
N VAL A 117 -12.33 0.82 -16.18
CA VAL A 117 -12.02 2.20 -15.79
C VAL A 117 -13.17 2.82 -14.98
N ALA A 118 -14.42 2.62 -15.41
CA ALA A 118 -15.58 3.09 -14.64
C ALA A 118 -15.67 2.49 -13.23
N TYR A 119 -15.35 1.20 -13.10
CA TYR A 119 -15.29 0.59 -11.76
C TYR A 119 -14.13 1.12 -10.91
N LEU A 120 -13.01 1.45 -11.53
CA LEU A 120 -11.89 2.08 -10.82
C LEU A 120 -12.27 3.47 -10.28
N ASP A 121 -13.08 4.26 -11.02
CA ASP A 121 -13.66 5.51 -10.52
C ASP A 121 -14.55 5.29 -9.27
N GLU A 122 -15.36 4.23 -9.28
CA GLU A 122 -16.19 3.87 -8.11
C GLU A 122 -15.35 3.51 -6.88
N LEU A 123 -14.24 2.78 -7.10
CA LEU A 123 -13.29 2.44 -6.04
C LEU A 123 -12.56 3.67 -5.50
N ILE A 124 -12.23 4.66 -6.35
CA ILE A 124 -11.64 5.94 -5.94
C ILE A 124 -12.58 6.67 -4.98
N ASP A 125 -13.88 6.76 -5.33
CA ASP A 125 -14.89 7.35 -4.45
C ASP A 125 -15.04 6.58 -3.14
N PHE A 126 -15.10 5.26 -3.20
CA PHE A 126 -15.18 4.42 -2.01
C PHE A 126 -13.95 4.60 -1.10
N CYS A 127 -12.74 4.54 -1.66
CA CYS A 127 -11.50 4.78 -0.93
C CYS A 127 -11.49 6.16 -0.24
N GLY A 128 -11.82 7.21 -0.99
CA GLY A 128 -11.87 8.57 -0.49
C GLY A 128 -12.92 8.78 0.60
N ASP A 129 -14.11 8.16 0.48
CA ASP A 129 -15.18 8.23 1.49
C ASP A 129 -14.77 7.53 2.80
N LEU A 130 -13.94 6.49 2.72
CA LEU A 130 -13.38 5.81 3.90
C LEU A 130 -12.15 6.51 4.49
N GLY A 131 -11.64 7.57 3.85
CA GLY A 131 -10.43 8.29 4.25
C GLY A 131 -9.14 7.56 3.87
N GLY A 132 -9.19 6.58 2.97
CA GLY A 132 -8.03 5.85 2.48
C GLY A 132 -7.12 6.71 1.61
N PRO A 133 -5.79 6.69 1.82
CA PRO A 133 -4.85 7.54 1.09
C PRO A 133 -4.45 6.97 -0.28
N HIS A 134 -4.71 5.69 -0.54
CA HIS A 134 -4.28 5.03 -1.77
C HIS A 134 -5.06 3.75 -2.09
N MET A 135 -4.88 3.30 -3.31
CA MET A 135 -5.37 2.02 -3.82
C MET A 135 -4.21 1.28 -4.51
N ILE A 136 -3.99 0.01 -4.17
CA ILE A 136 -2.91 -0.81 -4.72
C ILE A 136 -3.41 -1.56 -5.94
N PHE A 137 -2.83 -1.25 -7.10
CA PHE A 137 -3.15 -1.90 -8.35
C PHE A 137 -2.21 -3.08 -8.60
N GLY A 138 -2.52 -4.22 -7.96
CA GLY A 138 -1.97 -5.53 -8.27
C GLY A 138 -2.80 -6.22 -9.37
N SER A 139 -3.85 -6.90 -8.99
CA SER A 139 -4.86 -7.50 -9.89
C SER A 139 -4.28 -8.27 -11.08
N PRO A 140 -3.47 -9.32 -10.87
CA PRO A 140 -2.67 -9.96 -11.91
C PRO A 140 -3.52 -10.47 -13.10
N LYS A 141 -4.65 -11.12 -12.81
CA LYS A 141 -5.52 -11.71 -13.84
C LYS A 141 -6.21 -10.67 -14.72
N GLN A 142 -6.38 -9.45 -14.23
CA GLN A 142 -7.08 -8.39 -14.94
C GLN A 142 -6.11 -7.43 -15.68
N ARG A 143 -4.79 -7.71 -15.65
CA ARG A 143 -3.79 -6.92 -16.37
C ARG A 143 -2.83 -7.75 -17.25
N ASN A 144 -3.03 -9.08 -17.34
CA ASN A 144 -2.28 -9.94 -18.25
C ASN A 144 -2.48 -9.54 -19.71
N THR A 145 -1.54 -9.91 -20.57
CA THR A 145 -1.75 -9.87 -22.03
C THR A 145 -2.84 -10.88 -22.43
N VAL A 146 -3.79 -10.46 -23.25
CA VAL A 146 -4.81 -11.32 -23.83
C VAL A 146 -4.83 -11.09 -25.34
N GLY A 147 -4.00 -11.84 -26.07
CA GLY A 147 -3.92 -11.75 -27.52
C GLY A 147 -3.30 -10.46 -28.07
N ILE A 148 -2.56 -9.72 -27.24
CA ILE A 148 -1.83 -8.48 -27.58
C ILE A 148 -0.38 -8.58 -27.09
N SER A 149 0.48 -7.67 -27.51
CA SER A 149 1.85 -7.57 -27.01
C SER A 149 1.90 -6.96 -25.61
N ILE A 150 2.98 -7.24 -24.87
CA ILE A 150 3.25 -6.63 -23.55
C ILE A 150 3.27 -5.10 -23.65
N GLU A 151 3.91 -4.56 -24.69
CA GLU A 151 3.99 -3.10 -24.90
C GLU A 151 2.60 -2.47 -25.12
N GLU A 152 1.73 -3.15 -25.85
CA GLU A 152 0.35 -2.72 -26.05
C GLU A 152 -0.47 -2.81 -24.76
N ALA A 153 -0.26 -3.84 -23.94
CA ALA A 153 -0.84 -3.96 -22.60
C ALA A 153 -0.37 -2.85 -21.67
N LYS A 154 0.93 -2.55 -21.63
CA LYS A 154 1.48 -1.40 -20.88
C LYS A 154 0.91 -0.07 -21.35
N LYS A 155 0.69 0.09 -22.66
CA LYS A 155 0.02 1.28 -23.22
C LYS A 155 -1.42 1.41 -22.69
N TYR A 156 -2.23 0.37 -22.80
CA TYR A 156 -3.60 0.39 -22.29
C TYR A 156 -3.67 0.60 -20.77
N PHE A 157 -2.71 0.03 -20.04
CA PHE A 157 -2.59 0.25 -18.60
C PHE A 157 -2.38 1.74 -18.28
N ALA A 158 -1.39 2.36 -18.92
CA ALA A 158 -1.11 3.78 -18.72
C ALA A 158 -2.29 4.67 -19.12
N GLU A 159 -2.93 4.40 -20.27
CA GLU A 159 -4.10 5.14 -20.76
C GLU A 159 -5.30 5.02 -19.81
N GLY A 160 -5.53 3.83 -19.23
CA GLY A 160 -6.61 3.63 -18.27
C GLY A 160 -6.36 4.35 -16.95
N LEU A 161 -5.12 4.31 -16.42
CA LEU A 161 -4.76 5.07 -15.21
C LEU A 161 -4.86 6.58 -15.44
N ALA A 162 -4.45 7.08 -16.61
CA ALA A 162 -4.53 8.49 -16.95
C ALA A 162 -5.98 9.01 -16.95
N GLN A 163 -6.97 8.18 -17.32
CA GLN A 163 -8.38 8.57 -17.34
C GLN A 163 -8.94 8.85 -15.95
N VAL A 164 -8.42 8.20 -14.90
CA VAL A 164 -8.95 8.33 -13.53
C VAL A 164 -8.03 9.14 -12.60
N ALA A 165 -6.86 9.55 -13.07
CA ALA A 165 -5.83 10.16 -12.25
C ALA A 165 -6.24 11.52 -11.65
N ASP A 166 -6.91 12.37 -12.42
CA ASP A 166 -7.44 13.65 -11.92
C ASP A 166 -8.52 13.45 -10.85
N HIS A 167 -9.41 12.46 -11.05
CA HIS A 167 -10.42 12.09 -10.05
C HIS A 167 -9.77 11.57 -8.76
N ALA A 168 -8.81 10.66 -8.87
CA ALA A 168 -8.07 10.16 -7.72
C ALA A 168 -7.40 11.31 -6.94
N GLN A 169 -6.77 12.26 -7.65
CA GLN A 169 -6.18 13.44 -7.02
C GLN A 169 -7.23 14.30 -6.32
N ALA A 170 -8.37 14.54 -6.95
CA ALA A 170 -9.46 15.33 -6.37
C ALA A 170 -10.02 14.69 -5.09
N ARG A 171 -10.01 13.36 -5.00
CA ARG A 171 -10.43 12.59 -3.82
C ARG A 171 -9.31 12.41 -2.78
N GLY A 172 -8.09 12.91 -3.03
CA GLY A 172 -6.93 12.72 -2.15
C GLY A 172 -6.35 11.30 -2.17
N VAL A 173 -6.73 10.48 -3.16
CA VAL A 173 -6.33 9.09 -3.31
C VAL A 173 -5.17 8.97 -4.29
N LYS A 174 -4.21 8.09 -4.03
CA LYS A 174 -3.17 7.69 -4.99
C LYS A 174 -3.46 6.29 -5.51
N ILE A 175 -3.14 6.05 -6.77
CA ILE A 175 -3.14 4.71 -7.36
C ILE A 175 -1.70 4.24 -7.41
N LEU A 176 -1.42 3.13 -6.74
CA LEU A 176 -0.08 2.57 -6.60
C LEU A 176 0.08 1.36 -7.52
N VAL A 177 0.91 1.48 -8.52
CA VAL A 177 1.25 0.35 -9.40
C VAL A 177 2.13 -0.62 -8.61
N GLU A 178 1.68 -1.85 -8.51
CA GLU A 178 2.41 -2.94 -7.89
C GLU A 178 3.16 -3.74 -8.96
N ALA A 179 4.46 -3.94 -8.76
CA ALA A 179 5.21 -4.95 -9.48
C ALA A 179 4.81 -6.34 -8.96
N LEU A 180 4.53 -7.27 -9.86
CA LEU A 180 4.14 -8.64 -9.51
C LEU A 180 5.06 -9.64 -10.20
N GLY A 181 5.47 -10.69 -9.50
CA GLY A 181 6.33 -11.73 -10.06
C GLY A 181 5.79 -12.33 -11.35
N GLU A 182 6.69 -12.75 -12.25
CA GLU A 182 6.36 -13.33 -13.57
C GLU A 182 5.41 -14.53 -13.51
N ARG A 183 5.39 -15.24 -12.37
CA ARG A 183 4.43 -16.34 -12.09
C ARG A 183 2.98 -15.88 -12.00
N LEU A 184 2.72 -14.60 -11.76
CA LEU A 184 1.39 -14.03 -11.54
C LEU A 184 0.87 -13.26 -12.75
N THR A 185 1.75 -12.54 -13.44
CA THR A 185 1.40 -11.70 -14.60
C THR A 185 2.59 -11.55 -15.53
N ASP A 186 2.35 -11.24 -16.78
CA ASP A 186 3.38 -10.90 -17.78
C ASP A 186 3.52 -9.38 -18.01
N VAL A 187 2.86 -8.57 -17.18
CA VAL A 187 2.84 -7.10 -17.32
C VAL A 187 3.27 -6.44 -16.01
N VAL A 188 4.38 -5.68 -16.03
CA VAL A 188 4.97 -4.97 -14.89
C VAL A 188 5.45 -5.94 -13.78
N ASN A 189 6.65 -6.48 -13.97
CA ASN A 189 7.22 -7.51 -13.11
C ASN A 189 8.31 -6.98 -12.16
N THR A 190 8.82 -5.77 -12.40
CA THR A 190 9.86 -5.15 -11.56
C THR A 190 9.46 -3.76 -11.09
N LEU A 191 10.09 -3.27 -10.02
CA LEU A 191 9.93 -1.89 -9.54
C LEU A 191 10.33 -0.86 -10.60
N ALA A 192 11.33 -1.21 -11.43
CA ALA A 192 11.72 -0.37 -12.56
C ALA A 192 10.58 -0.23 -13.58
N GLU A 193 9.92 -1.31 -13.94
CA GLU A 193 8.77 -1.29 -14.85
C GLU A 193 7.54 -0.60 -14.24
N ALA A 194 7.31 -0.80 -12.94
CA ALA A 194 6.24 -0.10 -12.22
C ALA A 194 6.48 1.43 -12.22
N LEU A 195 7.71 1.86 -12.00
CA LEU A 195 8.09 3.28 -12.06
C LEU A 195 7.97 3.82 -13.49
N GLU A 196 8.46 3.10 -14.50
CA GLU A 196 8.33 3.46 -15.92
C GLU A 196 6.86 3.67 -16.30
N LEU A 197 5.97 2.76 -15.87
CA LEU A 197 4.54 2.89 -16.12
C LEU A 197 3.94 4.13 -15.42
N ALA A 198 4.30 4.38 -14.17
CA ALA A 198 3.84 5.55 -13.43
C ALA A 198 4.35 6.86 -14.07
N GLU A 199 5.59 6.90 -14.54
CA GLU A 199 6.18 8.03 -15.26
C GLU A 199 5.53 8.22 -16.64
N ARG A 200 5.15 7.16 -17.34
CA ARG A 200 4.42 7.20 -18.61
C ARG A 200 3.03 7.83 -18.45
N VAL A 201 2.36 7.57 -17.31
CA VAL A 201 1.10 8.28 -16.95
C VAL A 201 1.40 9.76 -16.65
N GLY A 202 2.53 10.05 -16.00
CA GLY A 202 3.01 11.42 -15.74
C GLY A 202 2.14 12.21 -14.76
N HIS A 203 1.34 11.54 -13.90
CA HIS A 203 0.39 12.19 -13.00
C HIS A 203 0.78 11.99 -11.52
N PRO A 204 0.70 13.03 -10.65
CA PRO A 204 1.11 12.94 -9.25
C PRO A 204 0.30 11.96 -8.40
N ALA A 205 -0.93 11.62 -8.81
CA ALA A 205 -1.76 10.61 -8.15
C ALA A 205 -1.35 9.17 -8.49
N VAL A 206 -0.49 8.93 -9.49
CA VAL A 206 -0.01 7.59 -9.85
C VAL A 206 1.42 7.42 -9.32
N LYS A 207 1.62 6.41 -8.50
CA LYS A 207 2.88 6.10 -7.80
C LYS A 207 3.13 4.59 -7.85
N ILE A 208 4.14 4.12 -7.12
CA ILE A 208 4.44 2.69 -6.96
C ILE A 208 4.39 2.28 -5.50
N MET A 209 4.36 0.99 -5.27
CA MET A 209 4.52 0.39 -3.96
C MET A 209 5.62 -0.68 -3.98
N PHE A 210 5.93 -1.24 -2.82
CA PHE A 210 6.88 -2.32 -2.63
C PHE A 210 6.19 -3.50 -1.93
N ASP A 211 6.29 -4.70 -2.50
CA ASP A 211 5.82 -5.93 -1.88
C ASP A 211 6.99 -6.92 -1.74
N PHE A 212 7.22 -7.42 -0.53
CA PHE A 212 8.34 -8.32 -0.26
C PHE A 212 8.26 -9.62 -1.05
N SER A 213 7.08 -10.23 -1.15
CA SER A 213 6.88 -11.50 -1.87
C SER A 213 6.91 -11.32 -3.39
N ASN A 214 6.37 -10.22 -3.88
CA ASN A 214 6.24 -9.96 -5.31
C ASN A 214 7.53 -9.40 -5.96
N THR A 215 8.49 -8.95 -5.15
CA THR A 215 9.83 -8.56 -5.62
C THR A 215 10.83 -9.71 -5.61
N ALA A 216 10.38 -10.97 -5.53
CA ALA A 216 11.25 -12.15 -5.56
C ALA A 216 12.06 -12.27 -6.87
N ASP A 217 11.55 -11.73 -7.98
CA ASP A 217 12.22 -11.75 -9.30
C ASP A 217 13.22 -10.58 -9.48
N GLU A 218 13.33 -9.69 -8.50
CA GLU A 218 14.33 -8.62 -8.50
C GLU A 218 15.73 -9.19 -8.24
N THR A 219 16.73 -8.61 -8.90
CA THR A 219 18.12 -9.04 -8.77
C THR A 219 18.88 -8.34 -7.65
N GLU A 220 18.37 -7.20 -7.19
CA GLU A 220 18.95 -6.40 -6.09
C GLU A 220 18.32 -6.80 -4.75
N ALA A 221 19.09 -6.68 -3.65
CA ALA A 221 18.57 -6.93 -2.31
C ALA A 221 17.51 -5.88 -1.90
N TYR A 222 16.58 -6.24 -1.00
CA TYR A 222 15.47 -5.39 -0.56
C TYR A 222 15.92 -4.01 -0.04
N ASP A 223 17.00 -3.97 0.76
CA ASP A 223 17.54 -2.72 1.29
C ASP A 223 18.08 -1.79 0.19
N VAL A 224 18.62 -2.36 -0.89
CA VAL A 224 19.08 -1.61 -2.07
C VAL A 224 17.87 -1.06 -2.83
N LEU A 225 16.87 -1.89 -3.10
CA LEU A 225 15.64 -1.51 -3.80
C LEU A 225 14.87 -0.41 -3.05
N LEU A 226 14.63 -0.60 -1.75
CA LEU A 226 13.94 0.36 -0.91
C LEU A 226 14.65 1.72 -0.89
N LYS A 227 15.98 1.74 -0.77
CA LYS A 227 16.78 2.97 -0.83
C LYS A 227 16.73 3.63 -2.21
N LYS A 228 16.84 2.83 -3.28
CA LYS A 228 16.81 3.28 -4.67
C LYS A 228 15.48 3.94 -5.03
N TYR A 229 14.37 3.32 -4.67
CA TYR A 229 13.02 3.76 -5.03
C TYR A 229 12.30 4.55 -3.93
N ARG A 230 12.94 4.89 -2.80
CA ARG A 230 12.32 5.50 -1.60
C ARG A 230 11.39 6.69 -1.86
N LYS A 231 11.68 7.51 -2.90
CA LYS A 231 10.87 8.69 -3.25
C LYS A 231 9.58 8.34 -4.00
N HIS A 232 9.51 7.14 -4.53
CA HIS A 232 8.42 6.66 -5.38
C HIS A 232 7.55 5.63 -4.68
N ILE A 233 8.07 4.94 -3.65
CA ILE A 233 7.33 3.96 -2.85
C ILE A 233 6.39 4.68 -1.90
N HIS A 234 5.09 4.43 -2.05
CA HIS A 234 4.05 5.04 -1.24
C HIS A 234 3.32 4.05 -0.33
N HIS A 235 3.62 2.77 -0.44
CA HIS A 235 3.09 1.68 0.39
C HIS A 235 4.04 0.49 0.40
N VAL A 236 3.95 -0.34 1.45
CA VAL A 236 4.72 -1.58 1.57
C VAL A 236 3.78 -2.70 1.99
N HIS A 237 3.80 -3.83 1.26
CA HIS A 237 3.21 -5.09 1.69
C HIS A 237 4.27 -6.03 2.25
N VAL A 238 3.92 -6.74 3.32
CA VAL A 238 4.80 -7.68 4.00
C VAL A 238 4.07 -8.97 4.36
N GLN A 239 4.69 -10.09 4.03
CA GLN A 239 4.31 -11.46 4.34
C GLN A 239 5.55 -12.34 4.29
N GLU A 240 5.45 -13.64 4.59
CA GLU A 240 6.54 -14.57 4.25
C GLU A 240 6.64 -14.72 2.72
N MET A 241 7.82 -15.11 2.23
CA MET A 241 8.09 -15.22 0.79
C MET A 241 7.20 -16.23 0.06
N ASP A 242 6.60 -17.14 0.77
CA ASP A 242 5.65 -18.13 0.24
C ASP A 242 4.18 -17.68 0.33
N GLY A 243 3.93 -16.41 0.72
CA GLY A 243 2.61 -15.81 0.83
C GLY A 243 1.85 -16.16 2.12
N ARG A 244 2.47 -16.88 3.07
CA ARG A 244 1.88 -17.14 4.38
C ARG A 244 2.09 -15.96 5.33
N HIS A 245 1.39 -15.97 6.45
CA HIS A 245 1.56 -14.95 7.48
C HIS A 245 2.95 -14.99 8.11
N LEU A 246 3.40 -13.83 8.58
CA LEU A 246 4.69 -13.70 9.26
C LEU A 246 4.75 -14.62 10.50
N GLY A 247 5.89 -15.28 10.67
CA GLY A 247 6.14 -16.23 11.74
C GLY A 247 6.08 -17.69 11.33
N THR A 248 5.63 -17.99 10.11
CA THR A 248 5.67 -19.35 9.55
C THR A 248 6.98 -19.66 8.83
N GLY A 249 7.83 -18.65 8.60
CA GLY A 249 9.08 -18.75 7.87
C GLY A 249 10.23 -17.99 8.53
N THR A 250 10.99 -17.21 7.78
CA THR A 250 12.27 -16.61 8.18
C THR A 250 12.27 -15.08 8.18
N ALA A 251 11.10 -14.42 8.09
CA ALA A 251 10.96 -12.97 7.94
C ALA A 251 11.78 -12.17 8.98
N VAL A 252 11.81 -12.57 10.26
CA VAL A 252 12.61 -11.86 11.29
C VAL A 252 14.09 -11.81 10.92
N LYS A 253 14.63 -12.88 10.31
CA LYS A 253 16.03 -12.91 9.88
C LYS A 253 16.26 -12.10 8.62
N ASP A 254 15.35 -12.23 7.66
CA ASP A 254 15.57 -11.76 6.28
C ASP A 254 15.17 -10.29 6.10
N TYR A 255 14.24 -9.77 6.92
CA TYR A 255 13.65 -8.44 6.73
C TYR A 255 14.22 -7.34 7.64
N VAL A 256 14.95 -7.66 8.72
CA VAL A 256 15.51 -6.64 9.63
C VAL A 256 16.30 -5.57 8.88
N LYS A 257 17.16 -5.97 7.92
CA LYS A 257 17.95 -5.02 7.13
C LYS A 257 17.09 -4.10 6.26
N ALA A 258 16.02 -4.64 5.67
CA ALA A 258 15.08 -3.86 4.86
C ALA A 258 14.29 -2.87 5.73
N PHE A 259 13.79 -3.31 6.88
CA PHE A 259 13.11 -2.43 7.83
C PHE A 259 14.03 -1.38 8.43
N GLN A 260 15.32 -1.71 8.68
CA GLN A 260 16.31 -0.71 9.06
C GLN A 260 16.44 0.36 7.96
N THR A 261 16.46 -0.06 6.69
CA THR A 261 16.50 0.90 5.57
C THR A 261 15.24 1.76 5.50
N LEU A 262 14.06 1.20 5.73
CA LEU A 262 12.81 2.00 5.81
C LEU A 262 12.89 3.04 6.94
N LYS A 263 13.43 2.67 8.12
CA LYS A 263 13.68 3.60 9.23
C LYS A 263 14.68 4.69 8.84
N ASP A 264 15.82 4.31 8.26
CA ASP A 264 16.91 5.22 7.89
C ASP A 264 16.48 6.23 6.81
N VAL A 265 15.52 5.89 5.95
CA VAL A 265 14.96 6.80 4.94
C VAL A 265 13.70 7.54 5.44
N GLU A 266 13.41 7.43 6.73
CA GLU A 266 12.28 8.11 7.40
C GLU A 266 10.94 7.77 6.73
N TYR A 267 10.73 6.47 6.42
CA TYR A 267 9.48 6.01 5.81
C TYR A 267 8.31 6.17 6.78
N ASP A 268 7.35 7.01 6.43
CA ASP A 268 6.25 7.48 7.26
C ASP A 268 4.86 6.97 6.80
N LYS A 269 4.84 6.06 5.82
CA LYS A 269 3.61 5.54 5.23
C LYS A 269 3.26 4.17 5.80
N TRP A 270 2.17 3.58 5.30
CA TRP A 270 1.67 2.30 5.77
C TRP A 270 2.55 1.12 5.35
N VAL A 271 2.67 0.15 6.25
CA VAL A 271 3.18 -1.20 6.01
C VAL A 271 2.06 -2.16 6.35
N SER A 272 1.49 -2.81 5.35
CA SER A 272 0.35 -3.71 5.53
C SER A 272 0.77 -5.18 5.44
N VAL A 273 0.21 -6.00 6.31
CA VAL A 273 0.31 -7.46 6.20
C VAL A 273 -0.72 -7.94 5.19
N GLU A 274 -0.24 -8.47 4.05
CA GLU A 274 -1.06 -9.13 3.03
C GLU A 274 -0.68 -10.60 2.94
N VAL A 275 -1.63 -11.52 2.98
CA VAL A 275 -1.37 -12.96 2.94
C VAL A 275 -2.21 -13.66 1.89
N PHE A 276 -1.79 -14.86 1.46
CA PHE A 276 -2.47 -15.65 0.46
C PHE A 276 -2.92 -17.03 0.97
N ASP A 277 -2.54 -17.41 2.21
CA ASP A 277 -3.04 -18.57 2.93
C ASP A 277 -3.91 -18.11 4.11
N PHE A 278 -5.22 -18.25 3.97
CA PHE A 278 -6.20 -17.85 4.98
C PHE A 278 -6.56 -18.97 5.97
N SER A 279 -6.00 -20.17 5.78
CA SER A 279 -6.35 -21.36 6.57
C SER A 279 -6.18 -21.22 8.09
N PRO A 280 -5.24 -20.39 8.62
CA PRO A 280 -5.12 -20.17 10.07
C PRO A 280 -6.27 -19.33 10.65
N GLY A 281 -7.00 -18.61 9.81
CA GLY A 281 -8.03 -17.63 10.20
C GLY A 281 -7.46 -16.24 10.52
N GLY A 282 -8.23 -15.20 10.20
CA GLY A 282 -7.76 -13.82 10.23
C GLY A 282 -7.23 -13.36 11.58
N LYS A 283 -7.80 -13.82 12.71
CA LYS A 283 -7.32 -13.48 14.03
C LYS A 283 -5.90 -14.00 14.28
N VAL A 284 -5.62 -15.26 13.98
CA VAL A 284 -4.29 -15.87 14.16
C VAL A 284 -3.27 -15.16 13.26
N ILE A 285 -3.64 -14.93 12.00
CA ILE A 285 -2.82 -14.21 11.03
C ILE A 285 -2.44 -12.82 11.56
N ALA A 286 -3.41 -12.05 12.07
CA ALA A 286 -3.19 -10.72 12.62
C ALA A 286 -2.27 -10.74 13.84
N GLU A 287 -2.55 -11.58 14.83
CA GLU A 287 -1.80 -11.64 16.09
C GLU A 287 -0.36 -12.11 15.87
N GLU A 288 -0.16 -13.19 15.11
CA GLU A 288 1.19 -13.74 14.85
C GLU A 288 2.03 -12.79 13.98
N SER A 289 1.43 -12.22 12.92
CA SER A 289 2.17 -11.27 12.08
C SER A 289 2.59 -10.03 12.87
N MET A 290 1.72 -9.46 13.70
CA MET A 290 2.08 -8.31 14.53
C MET A 290 3.19 -8.67 15.53
N ARG A 291 3.14 -9.85 16.13
CA ARG A 291 4.20 -10.31 17.02
C ARG A 291 5.57 -10.35 16.32
N ILE A 292 5.61 -10.80 15.06
CA ILE A 292 6.84 -10.82 14.25
C ILE A 292 7.29 -9.41 13.85
N LEU A 293 6.36 -8.54 13.45
CA LEU A 293 6.68 -7.14 13.13
C LEU A 293 7.34 -6.42 14.33
N ARG A 294 6.82 -6.64 15.54
CA ARG A 294 7.44 -6.13 16.78
C ARG A 294 8.85 -6.68 17.00
N GLN A 295 9.06 -7.98 16.77
CA GLN A 295 10.40 -8.57 16.86
C GLN A 295 11.38 -8.00 15.84
N ILE A 296 10.90 -7.58 14.67
CA ILE A 296 11.72 -6.89 13.68
C ILE A 296 12.06 -5.49 14.19
N GLU A 297 11.04 -4.71 14.65
CA GLU A 297 11.25 -3.37 15.20
C GLU A 297 12.25 -3.37 16.38
N ASP A 298 12.15 -4.32 17.30
CA ASP A 298 13.03 -4.45 18.46
C ASP A 298 14.52 -4.67 18.10
N LYS A 299 14.80 -5.05 16.85
CA LYS A 299 16.17 -5.26 16.33
C LYS A 299 16.73 -4.06 15.57
N LEU A 300 15.93 -3.02 15.38
CA LEU A 300 16.36 -1.83 14.64
C LEU A 300 17.18 -0.89 15.55
N VAL A 301 18.23 -0.31 15.00
CA VAL A 301 19.15 0.59 15.70
C VAL A 301 18.95 2.05 15.27
#